data_7a962662f9f1708e73cfff828fc04d31
#
_entry.id   7a962662f9f1708e73cfff828fc04d31
#
_cell.length_a   1.000
_cell.length_b   1.000
_cell.length_c   1.000
_cell.angle_alpha   90.00
_cell.angle_beta   90.00
_cell.angle_gamma   90.00
#
_symmetry.space_group_name_H-M   'P 1'
#
loop_
_entity.id
_entity.type
_entity.pdbx_description
1 polymer ?
#
loop_
_entity_poly.entity_id
_entity_poly.type
_entity_poly.pdbx_seq_one_letter_code
_entity_poly.pdbx_strand_id
1 'polypeptide(L)'
;MDSTALFIVSAIVREMVNVCRNNTEYLNPKVTGDYIKQLFILTHNVYFHREVTYQQVGYYNCTSFYMIRKNDNVSTVKICKRQNKNIPSEEENYNPVQNSYAALWDELRDLRSTIPALNVMRRILEYYFLQLCGYEGSDLRSIVLEDEENRKKFIKQVEGGKPDMTDYHLASSLLAYINNPNGISDGLNYVEDCEDVEAYKRVFEMIFDALGQSQHYKMMTGQRTKA
;
A
#
# COMPACT_ATOMS: atom_id res chain seq x y z
N MET A 1 -6.82 -11.98 23.56
CA MET A 1 -8.11 -12.47 22.99
C MET A 1 -7.74 -13.49 21.94
N ASP A 2 -8.32 -14.68 22.03
CA ASP A 2 -8.13 -15.73 21.03
C ASP A 2 -8.57 -15.22 19.66
N SER A 3 -7.88 -15.64 18.59
CA SER A 3 -8.17 -15.23 17.21
C SER A 3 -9.60 -15.53 16.77
N THR A 4 -10.14 -16.67 17.21
CA THR A 4 -11.52 -17.08 16.95
C THR A 4 -12.52 -16.15 17.65
N ALA A 5 -12.29 -15.80 18.91
CA ALA A 5 -13.14 -14.88 19.65
C ALA A 5 -13.11 -13.47 19.03
N LEU A 6 -11.93 -13.02 18.59
CA LEU A 6 -11.78 -11.73 17.88
C LEU A 6 -12.60 -11.71 16.59
N PHE A 7 -12.54 -12.79 15.81
CA PHE A 7 -13.29 -12.90 14.55
C PHE A 7 -14.80 -12.85 14.79
N ILE A 8 -15.32 -13.62 15.76
CA ILE A 8 -16.75 -13.65 16.11
C ILE A 8 -17.24 -12.28 16.56
N VAL A 9 -16.50 -11.64 17.49
CA VAL A 9 -16.87 -10.31 17.99
C VAL A 9 -16.83 -9.27 16.87
N SER A 10 -15.83 -9.32 15.99
CA SER A 10 -15.75 -8.43 14.85
C SER A 10 -16.93 -8.60 13.88
N ALA A 11 -17.39 -9.84 13.67
CA ALA A 11 -18.56 -10.12 12.83
C ALA A 11 -19.85 -9.53 13.42
N ILE A 12 -20.06 -9.69 14.73
CA ILE A 12 -21.21 -9.12 15.45
C ILE A 12 -21.19 -7.59 15.37
N VAL A 13 -20.03 -6.97 15.62
CA VAL A 13 -19.89 -5.51 15.55
C VAL A 13 -20.09 -5.00 14.14
N ARG A 14 -19.62 -5.70 13.10
CA ARG A 14 -19.93 -5.36 11.69
C ARG A 14 -21.43 -5.37 11.40
N GLU A 15 -22.15 -6.36 11.93
CA GLU A 15 -23.62 -6.39 11.79
C GLU A 15 -24.27 -5.18 12.46
N MET A 16 -23.83 -4.82 13.66
CA MET A 16 -24.31 -3.60 14.32
C MET A 16 -24.01 -2.32 13.51
N VAL A 17 -22.84 -2.24 12.87
CA VAL A 17 -22.48 -1.13 11.95
C VAL A 17 -23.43 -1.10 10.76
N ASN A 18 -23.75 -2.26 10.18
CA ASN A 18 -24.68 -2.37 9.07
C ASN A 18 -26.11 -1.96 9.47
N VAL A 19 -26.58 -2.39 10.63
CA VAL A 19 -27.88 -1.98 11.19
C VAL A 19 -27.91 -0.47 11.40
N CYS A 20 -26.87 0.11 12.01
CA CYS A 20 -26.77 1.55 12.21
C CYS A 20 -26.80 2.33 10.89
N ARG A 21 -26.08 1.86 9.90
CA ARG A 21 -25.98 2.51 8.58
C ARG A 21 -27.26 2.43 7.77
N ASN A 22 -27.91 1.28 7.75
CA ASN A 22 -29.10 1.02 6.94
C ASN A 22 -30.37 1.51 7.58
N ASN A 23 -30.28 2.00 8.82
CA ASN A 23 -31.44 2.35 9.62
C ASN A 23 -31.98 3.74 9.28
N THR A 24 -32.42 3.94 8.03
CA THR A 24 -33.27 5.07 7.66
C THR A 24 -34.69 4.92 8.18
N GLU A 25 -35.06 3.74 8.69
CA GLU A 25 -36.38 3.37 9.13
C GLU A 25 -36.77 3.95 10.50
N TYR A 26 -35.80 4.47 11.28
CA TYR A 26 -36.11 5.17 12.54
C TYR A 26 -37.01 6.41 12.35
N LEU A 27 -37.12 6.88 11.13
CA LEU A 27 -38.07 7.96 10.76
C LEU A 27 -39.48 7.43 10.49
N ASN A 28 -39.66 6.10 10.40
CA ASN A 28 -40.94 5.49 10.17
C ASN A 28 -41.58 5.03 11.49
N PRO A 29 -42.62 5.69 12.01
CA PRO A 29 -43.22 5.35 13.29
C PRO A 29 -43.92 3.98 13.33
N LYS A 30 -44.02 3.27 12.21
CA LYS A 30 -44.62 1.93 12.10
C LYS A 30 -43.58 0.81 12.30
N VAL A 31 -42.30 1.10 12.31
CA VAL A 31 -41.28 0.09 12.53
C VAL A 31 -41.02 -0.07 14.02
N THR A 32 -41.50 -1.17 14.55
CA THR A 32 -41.23 -1.63 15.93
C THR A 32 -40.03 -2.56 15.88
N GLY A 33 -38.84 -2.03 16.15
CA GLY A 33 -37.62 -2.83 16.23
C GLY A 33 -36.52 -2.06 16.92
N ASP A 34 -35.55 -2.79 17.45
CA ASP A 34 -34.34 -2.19 18.01
C ASP A 34 -33.54 -1.55 16.89
N TYR A 35 -33.24 -0.27 17.03
CA TYR A 35 -32.40 0.45 16.07
C TYR A 35 -31.26 1.15 16.76
N ILE A 36 -30.13 1.19 16.10
CA ILE A 36 -28.91 1.84 16.58
C ILE A 36 -28.76 3.16 15.84
N LYS A 37 -28.90 4.28 16.55
CA LYS A 37 -28.72 5.63 15.96
C LYS A 37 -27.26 5.97 15.71
N GLN A 38 -26.39 5.56 16.62
CA GLN A 38 -24.99 5.89 16.59
C GLN A 38 -24.18 4.79 17.29
N LEU A 39 -23.05 4.43 16.73
CA LEU A 39 -22.15 3.43 17.28
C LEU A 39 -20.76 4.02 17.43
N PHE A 40 -20.22 3.95 18.66
CA PHE A 40 -18.83 4.32 18.96
C PHE A 40 -18.02 3.05 19.20
N ILE A 41 -16.91 2.91 18.46
CA ILE A 41 -16.01 1.77 18.58
C ILE A 41 -14.63 2.29 18.98
N LEU A 42 -14.20 1.94 20.20
CA LEU A 42 -12.88 2.29 20.72
C LEU A 42 -12.03 1.02 20.76
N THR A 43 -10.90 1.05 20.06
CA THR A 43 -9.97 -0.09 20.04
C THR A 43 -8.54 0.39 19.86
N HIS A 44 -7.59 -0.34 20.44
CA HIS A 44 -6.16 -0.25 20.16
C HIS A 44 -5.68 -1.46 19.32
N ASN A 45 -6.57 -2.41 19.04
CA ASN A 45 -6.25 -3.59 18.26
C ASN A 45 -6.48 -3.33 16.77
N VAL A 46 -5.37 -3.27 16.00
CA VAL A 46 -5.37 -3.01 14.56
C VAL A 46 -6.11 -4.09 13.77
N TYR A 47 -6.01 -5.36 14.19
CA TYR A 47 -6.70 -6.46 13.51
C TYR A 47 -8.21 -6.35 13.70
N PHE A 48 -8.67 -6.07 14.93
CA PHE A 48 -10.07 -5.84 15.19
C PHE A 48 -10.62 -4.66 14.39
N HIS A 49 -9.87 -3.56 14.35
CA HIS A 49 -10.24 -2.39 13.55
C HIS A 49 -10.39 -2.75 12.07
N ARG A 50 -9.43 -3.50 11.49
CA ARG A 50 -9.51 -3.95 10.08
C ARG A 50 -10.74 -4.82 9.82
N GLU A 51 -11.03 -5.76 10.71
CA GLU A 51 -12.18 -6.65 10.56
C GLU A 51 -13.50 -5.89 10.62
N VAL A 52 -13.64 -4.93 11.52
CA VAL A 52 -14.86 -4.12 11.65
C VAL A 52 -15.05 -3.15 10.48
N THR A 53 -13.95 -2.62 9.93
CA THR A 53 -13.99 -1.66 8.81
C THR A 53 -13.89 -2.32 7.44
N TYR A 54 -13.89 -3.66 7.38
CA TYR A 54 -13.85 -4.41 6.12
C TYR A 54 -15.03 -4.05 5.23
N GLN A 55 -14.77 -3.75 3.95
CA GLN A 55 -15.74 -3.32 2.93
C GLN A 55 -16.53 -2.03 3.25
N GLN A 56 -16.04 -1.19 4.17
CA GLN A 56 -16.74 0.04 4.56
C GLN A 56 -16.31 1.30 3.76
N VAL A 57 -15.39 1.18 2.80
CA VAL A 57 -14.83 2.32 2.05
C VAL A 57 -15.91 3.19 1.38
N GLY A 58 -16.95 2.58 0.82
CA GLY A 58 -18.06 3.31 0.18
C GLY A 58 -18.95 4.10 1.15
N TYR A 59 -18.73 3.98 2.46
CA TYR A 59 -19.60 4.55 3.50
C TYR A 59 -18.87 5.53 4.43
N TYR A 60 -17.72 6.04 4.02
CA TYR A 60 -16.95 7.01 4.83
C TYR A 60 -17.64 8.38 4.95
N ASN A 61 -18.69 8.64 4.18
CA ASN A 61 -19.56 9.79 4.34
C ASN A 61 -20.36 9.77 5.67
N CYS A 62 -20.68 8.59 6.18
CA CYS A 62 -21.39 8.40 7.46
C CYS A 62 -20.51 7.81 8.57
N THR A 63 -19.22 7.60 8.33
CA THR A 63 -18.26 7.06 9.28
C THR A 63 -17.14 8.06 9.52
N SER A 64 -16.89 8.41 10.78
CA SER A 64 -15.76 9.27 11.16
C SER A 64 -14.72 8.47 11.92
N PHE A 65 -13.46 8.68 11.60
CA PHE A 65 -12.32 8.05 12.26
C PHE A 65 -11.59 9.06 13.13
N TYR A 66 -11.21 8.64 14.33
CA TYR A 66 -10.48 9.45 15.28
C TYR A 66 -9.23 8.70 15.75
N MET A 67 -8.13 9.42 15.87
CA MET A 67 -6.90 8.92 16.46
C MET A 67 -6.71 9.55 17.83
N ILE A 68 -6.64 8.71 18.85
CA ILE A 68 -6.37 9.14 20.24
C ILE A 68 -4.89 8.89 20.51
N ARG A 69 -4.17 9.93 20.91
CA ARG A 69 -2.76 9.86 21.32
C ARG A 69 -2.62 10.38 22.74
N LYS A 70 -1.76 9.72 23.51
CA LYS A 70 -1.40 10.16 24.86
C LYS A 70 0.11 10.43 24.92
N ASN A 71 0.46 11.68 25.20
CA ASN A 71 1.83 12.12 25.46
C ASN A 71 1.84 12.86 26.81
N ASP A 72 2.81 12.56 27.67
CA ASP A 72 3.02 13.23 28.97
C ASP A 72 1.71 13.36 29.80
N ASN A 73 0.94 12.29 29.87
CA ASN A 73 -0.37 12.24 30.53
C ASN A 73 -1.47 13.13 29.93
N VAL A 74 -1.21 13.79 28.80
CA VAL A 74 -2.22 14.55 28.05
C VAL A 74 -2.73 13.71 26.89
N SER A 75 -4.05 13.53 26.82
CA SER A 75 -4.71 12.83 25.71
C SER A 75 -5.19 13.85 24.68
N THR A 76 -4.85 13.60 23.42
CA THR A 76 -5.32 14.39 22.26
C THR A 76 -6.15 13.53 21.33
N VAL A 77 -7.21 14.10 20.77
CA VAL A 77 -8.07 13.44 19.80
C VAL A 77 -7.95 14.18 18.47
N LYS A 78 -7.58 13.46 17.40
CA LYS A 78 -7.50 14.01 16.06
C LYS A 78 -8.49 13.28 15.16
N ILE A 79 -9.34 14.04 14.46
CA ILE A 79 -10.19 13.49 13.39
C ILE A 79 -9.34 13.16 12.16
N CYS A 80 -9.62 12.01 11.54
CA CYS A 80 -8.91 11.55 10.35
C CYS A 80 -9.63 12.03 9.09
N LYS A 81 -9.28 13.22 8.63
CA LYS A 81 -9.76 13.84 7.40
C LYS A 81 -8.61 14.16 6.47
N ARG A 82 -8.84 14.08 5.17
CA ARG A 82 -7.91 14.51 4.12
C ARG A 82 -8.67 15.24 3.03
N GLN A 83 -7.95 16.00 2.20
CA GLN A 83 -8.54 16.60 1.02
C GLN A 83 -8.99 15.51 0.03
N ASN A 84 -10.19 15.70 -0.52
CA ASN A 84 -10.73 14.78 -1.52
C ASN A 84 -9.89 14.88 -2.81
N LYS A 85 -9.43 13.73 -3.31
CA LYS A 85 -8.59 13.68 -4.52
C LYS A 85 -9.32 14.15 -5.78
N ASN A 86 -10.65 14.03 -5.82
CA ASN A 86 -11.48 14.39 -6.97
C ASN A 86 -12.03 15.81 -6.85
N ILE A 87 -12.23 16.31 -5.65
CA ILE A 87 -12.78 17.62 -5.34
C ILE A 87 -11.89 18.28 -4.28
N PRO A 88 -10.81 18.98 -4.69
CA PRO A 88 -9.82 19.51 -3.75
C PRO A 88 -10.37 20.55 -2.74
N SER A 89 -11.57 21.09 -2.98
CA SER A 89 -12.27 22.00 -2.06
C SER A 89 -13.00 21.28 -0.93
N GLU A 90 -13.11 19.97 -0.96
CA GLU A 90 -13.83 19.17 0.03
C GLU A 90 -12.90 18.27 0.82
N GLU A 91 -13.26 18.04 2.08
CA GLU A 91 -12.60 17.06 2.93
C GLU A 91 -13.38 15.74 2.95
N GLU A 92 -12.68 14.64 2.91
CA GLU A 92 -13.24 13.30 3.09
C GLU A 92 -12.68 12.61 4.32
N ASN A 93 -13.50 11.78 4.97
CA ASN A 93 -13.05 10.92 6.05
C ASN A 93 -12.17 9.80 5.48
N TYR A 94 -11.11 9.42 6.16
CA TYR A 94 -10.29 8.30 5.76
C TYR A 94 -9.99 7.38 6.95
N ASN A 95 -9.84 6.09 6.66
CA ASN A 95 -9.44 5.10 7.64
C ASN A 95 -7.92 5.23 7.92
N PRO A 96 -7.49 5.54 9.16
CA PRO A 96 -6.07 5.68 9.48
C PRO A 96 -5.32 4.34 9.48
N VAL A 97 -6.03 3.22 9.58
CA VAL A 97 -5.45 1.88 9.49
C VAL A 97 -5.52 1.41 8.05
N GLN A 98 -4.48 1.71 7.31
CA GLN A 98 -4.33 1.27 5.93
C GLN A 98 -3.64 -0.09 5.84
N ASN A 99 -3.86 -0.81 4.74
CA ASN A 99 -3.01 -1.92 4.39
C ASN A 99 -1.59 -1.38 4.17
N SER A 100 -0.63 -1.93 4.91
CA SER A 100 0.78 -1.50 4.82
C SER A 100 1.31 -1.55 3.38
N TYR A 101 0.87 -2.53 2.60
CA TYR A 101 1.24 -2.66 1.19
C TYR A 101 0.66 -1.53 0.32
N ALA A 102 -0.63 -1.22 0.47
CA ALA A 102 -1.24 -0.11 -0.26
C ALA A 102 -0.61 1.24 0.14
N ALA A 103 -0.26 1.41 1.43
CA ALA A 103 0.42 2.60 1.89
C ALA A 103 1.81 2.80 1.26
N LEU A 104 2.56 1.70 1.00
CA LEU A 104 3.84 1.78 0.29
C LEU A 104 3.67 2.30 -1.14
N TRP A 105 2.63 1.88 -1.84
CA TRP A 105 2.36 2.36 -3.20
C TRP A 105 1.91 3.82 -3.22
N ASP A 106 1.10 4.26 -2.24
CA ASP A 106 0.73 5.65 -2.08
C ASP A 106 1.95 6.52 -1.76
N GLU A 107 2.83 6.06 -0.87
CA GLU A 107 4.10 6.71 -0.54
C GLU A 107 5.01 6.82 -1.78
N LEU A 108 5.21 5.73 -2.54
CA LEU A 108 6.03 5.72 -3.75
C LEU A 108 5.55 6.74 -4.80
N ARG A 109 4.25 6.95 -4.90
CA ARG A 109 3.68 7.92 -5.85
C ARG A 109 4.09 9.34 -5.54
N ASP A 110 4.17 9.68 -4.25
CA ASP A 110 4.41 11.04 -3.79
C ASP A 110 5.93 11.35 -3.64
N LEU A 111 6.77 10.32 -3.60
CA LEU A 111 8.21 10.48 -3.42
C LEU A 111 8.88 11.08 -4.66
N ARG A 112 9.73 12.08 -4.40
CA ARG A 112 10.59 12.77 -5.39
C ARG A 112 12.07 12.58 -5.11
N SER A 113 12.43 12.04 -3.97
CA SER A 113 13.81 11.77 -3.57
C SER A 113 14.17 10.32 -3.81
N THR A 114 15.36 10.06 -4.35
CA THR A 114 15.82 8.74 -4.78
C THR A 114 15.92 7.75 -3.62
N ILE A 115 16.57 8.13 -2.53
CA ILE A 115 16.81 7.21 -1.39
C ILE A 115 15.52 6.69 -0.77
N PRO A 116 14.54 7.54 -0.37
CA PRO A 116 13.27 7.05 0.12
C PRO A 116 12.51 6.20 -0.92
N ALA A 117 12.54 6.59 -2.21
CA ALA A 117 11.87 5.84 -3.25
C ALA A 117 12.44 4.42 -3.42
N LEU A 118 13.77 4.26 -3.41
CA LEU A 118 14.42 2.95 -3.46
C LEU A 118 14.05 2.06 -2.27
N ASN A 119 14.00 2.63 -1.06
CA ASN A 119 13.59 1.89 0.13
C ASN A 119 12.14 1.40 0.03
N VAL A 120 11.24 2.25 -0.46
CA VAL A 120 9.83 1.87 -0.65
C VAL A 120 9.68 0.83 -1.76
N MET A 121 10.35 1.00 -2.90
CA MET A 121 10.36 0.03 -4.00
C MET A 121 10.84 -1.35 -3.53
N ARG A 122 11.94 -1.41 -2.79
CA ARG A 122 12.45 -2.65 -2.21
C ARG A 122 11.42 -3.33 -1.31
N ARG A 123 10.80 -2.59 -0.39
CA ARG A 123 9.77 -3.12 0.51
C ARG A 123 8.55 -3.64 -0.26
N ILE A 124 8.18 -3.00 -1.36
CA ILE A 124 7.11 -3.49 -2.25
C ILE A 124 7.52 -4.82 -2.90
N LEU A 125 8.74 -4.92 -3.45
CA LEU A 125 9.24 -6.16 -4.07
C LEU A 125 9.32 -7.29 -3.05
N GLU A 126 9.88 -7.05 -1.86
CA GLU A 126 9.96 -8.03 -0.78
C GLU A 126 8.56 -8.52 -0.36
N TYR A 127 7.63 -7.60 -0.14
CA TYR A 127 6.29 -7.98 0.30
C TYR A 127 5.55 -8.76 -0.79
N TYR A 128 5.55 -8.26 -2.02
CA TYR A 128 4.78 -8.86 -3.09
C TYR A 128 5.40 -10.16 -3.58
N PHE A 129 6.65 -10.14 -3.98
CA PHE A 129 7.27 -11.32 -4.58
C PHE A 129 7.72 -12.35 -3.55
N LEU A 130 8.36 -11.96 -2.47
CA LEU A 130 8.85 -12.93 -1.50
C LEU A 130 7.75 -13.44 -0.57
N GLN A 131 6.91 -12.55 -0.02
CA GLN A 131 5.90 -12.96 0.96
C GLN A 131 4.60 -13.46 0.33
N LEU A 132 4.11 -12.82 -0.75
CA LEU A 132 2.85 -13.20 -1.38
C LEU A 132 3.01 -14.23 -2.50
N CYS A 133 4.01 -14.04 -3.38
CA CYS A 133 4.24 -14.94 -4.52
C CYS A 133 5.15 -16.12 -4.17
N GLY A 134 5.87 -16.06 -3.03
CA GLY A 134 6.72 -17.16 -2.56
C GLY A 134 8.03 -17.32 -3.31
N TYR A 135 8.51 -16.27 -4.00
CA TYR A 135 9.84 -16.29 -4.60
C TYR A 135 10.93 -16.22 -3.53
N GLU A 136 12.06 -16.89 -3.76
CA GLU A 136 13.30 -16.59 -3.06
C GLU A 136 13.99 -15.38 -3.72
N GLY A 137 14.76 -14.58 -2.98
CA GLY A 137 15.33 -13.37 -3.56
C GLY A 137 16.40 -13.62 -4.62
N SER A 138 17.11 -14.77 -4.53
CA SER A 138 17.98 -15.27 -5.58
C SER A 138 17.22 -15.51 -6.89
N ASP A 139 16.01 -16.06 -6.80
CA ASP A 139 15.17 -16.36 -7.95
C ASP A 139 14.71 -15.11 -8.68
N LEU A 140 14.35 -14.06 -7.91
CA LEU A 140 13.99 -12.77 -8.52
C LEU A 140 15.10 -12.21 -9.38
N ARG A 141 16.34 -12.24 -8.89
CA ARG A 141 17.49 -11.74 -9.62
C ARG A 141 17.76 -12.60 -10.86
N SER A 142 17.71 -13.92 -10.70
CA SER A 142 17.93 -14.87 -11.78
C SER A 142 16.90 -14.69 -12.91
N ILE A 143 15.62 -14.61 -12.57
CA ILE A 143 14.55 -14.44 -13.58
C ILE A 143 14.65 -13.09 -14.28
N VAL A 144 14.97 -12.01 -13.56
CA VAL A 144 14.95 -10.67 -14.13
C VAL A 144 16.22 -10.36 -14.92
N LEU A 145 17.41 -10.77 -14.42
CA LEU A 145 18.70 -10.32 -14.94
C LEU A 145 19.52 -11.39 -15.63
N GLU A 146 19.27 -12.70 -15.37
CA GLU A 146 20.06 -13.80 -15.91
C GLU A 146 19.30 -14.54 -17.01
N ASP A 147 17.96 -14.52 -17.01
CA ASP A 147 17.16 -14.99 -18.14
C ASP A 147 17.43 -14.12 -19.38
N GLU A 148 17.75 -14.77 -20.50
CA GLU A 148 18.18 -14.07 -21.73
C GLU A 148 17.09 -13.16 -22.32
N GLU A 149 15.83 -13.54 -22.28
CA GLU A 149 14.73 -12.76 -22.82
C GLU A 149 14.42 -11.54 -21.95
N ASN A 150 14.38 -11.72 -20.65
CA ASN A 150 14.15 -10.63 -19.71
C ASN A 150 15.32 -9.66 -19.70
N ARG A 151 16.56 -10.16 -19.67
CA ARG A 151 17.76 -9.34 -19.71
C ARG A 151 17.81 -8.39 -20.91
N LYS A 152 17.39 -8.84 -22.09
CA LYS A 152 17.34 -8.01 -23.32
C LYS A 152 16.43 -6.80 -23.14
N LYS A 153 15.40 -6.86 -22.32
CA LYS A 153 14.49 -5.74 -22.04
C LYS A 153 15.20 -4.58 -21.34
N PHE A 154 16.21 -4.88 -20.52
CA PHE A 154 16.98 -3.92 -19.75
C PHE A 154 18.24 -3.39 -20.48
N ILE A 155 18.50 -3.85 -21.69
CA ILE A 155 19.68 -3.45 -22.47
C ILE A 155 19.20 -2.80 -23.76
N LYS A 156 19.48 -1.51 -23.93
CA LYS A 156 19.13 -0.79 -25.15
C LYS A 156 20.27 -0.89 -26.18
N GLN A 157 19.95 -1.34 -27.38
CA GLN A 157 20.90 -1.34 -28.49
C GLN A 157 21.05 0.08 -29.03
N VAL A 158 22.29 0.55 -29.15
CA VAL A 158 22.62 1.86 -29.73
C VAL A 158 23.26 1.62 -31.08
N GLU A 159 22.69 2.21 -32.16
CA GLU A 159 23.26 2.09 -33.51
C GLU A 159 24.70 2.62 -33.53
N GLY A 160 25.64 1.74 -33.94
CA GLY A 160 27.06 2.09 -34.06
C GLY A 160 27.83 2.27 -32.74
N GLY A 161 27.21 2.01 -31.60
CA GLY A 161 27.79 2.17 -30.25
C GLY A 161 27.79 0.89 -29.43
N LYS A 162 28.29 1.01 -28.21
CA LYS A 162 28.15 -0.03 -27.18
C LYS A 162 26.71 -0.03 -26.65
N PRO A 163 26.14 -1.21 -26.30
CA PRO A 163 24.81 -1.28 -25.69
C PRO A 163 24.72 -0.42 -24.43
N ASP A 164 23.62 0.32 -24.28
CA ASP A 164 23.33 1.03 -23.05
C ASP A 164 22.78 0.05 -22.00
N MET A 165 23.52 -0.09 -20.92
CA MET A 165 23.22 -1.00 -19.81
C MET A 165 22.67 -0.26 -18.58
N THR A 166 22.29 0.99 -18.69
CA THR A 166 21.83 1.81 -17.57
C THR A 166 20.66 1.15 -16.84
N ASP A 167 19.60 0.77 -17.55
CA ASP A 167 18.43 0.12 -16.95
C ASP A 167 18.79 -1.23 -16.30
N TYR A 168 19.74 -1.98 -16.87
CA TYR A 168 20.24 -3.22 -16.27
C TYR A 168 20.96 -2.98 -14.95
N HIS A 169 21.82 -1.95 -14.87
CA HIS A 169 22.52 -1.61 -13.63
C HIS A 169 21.58 -1.09 -12.56
N LEU A 170 20.56 -0.30 -12.92
CA LEU A 170 19.52 0.15 -12.00
C LEU A 170 18.70 -1.02 -11.46
N ALA A 171 18.27 -1.96 -12.31
CA ALA A 171 17.58 -3.17 -11.90
C ALA A 171 18.46 -4.04 -10.96
N SER A 172 19.74 -4.21 -11.31
CA SER A 172 20.70 -4.93 -10.49
C SER A 172 20.86 -4.28 -9.12
N SER A 173 20.89 -2.95 -9.05
CA SER A 173 20.93 -2.20 -7.78
C SER A 173 19.69 -2.41 -6.94
N LEU A 174 18.49 -2.32 -7.54
CA LEU A 174 17.22 -2.57 -6.82
C LEU A 174 17.15 -3.99 -6.25
N LEU A 175 17.59 -5.00 -7.03
CA LEU A 175 17.49 -6.41 -6.66
C LEU A 175 18.64 -6.87 -5.74
N ALA A 176 19.78 -6.17 -5.69
CA ALA A 176 20.93 -6.55 -4.90
C ALA A 176 20.66 -6.59 -3.38
N TYR A 177 19.74 -5.77 -2.92
CA TYR A 177 19.42 -5.62 -1.49
C TYR A 177 18.22 -6.46 -1.04
N ILE A 178 17.55 -7.14 -1.97
CA ILE A 178 16.47 -8.06 -1.65
C ILE A 178 17.11 -9.33 -1.07
N ASN A 179 16.69 -9.76 0.12
CA ASN A 179 17.26 -10.88 0.86
C ASN A 179 18.61 -10.65 1.56
N ASN A 180 19.08 -9.42 1.66
CA ASN A 180 20.22 -9.18 2.54
C ASN A 180 19.72 -8.88 3.96
N PRO A 181 19.73 -9.83 4.92
CA PRO A 181 19.25 -9.62 6.28
C PRO A 181 20.06 -8.55 7.02
N ASN A 182 21.27 -8.25 6.54
CA ASN A 182 22.14 -7.22 7.09
C ASN A 182 22.01 -5.87 6.35
N GLY A 183 21.25 -5.81 5.26
CA GLY A 183 21.15 -4.62 4.41
C GLY A 183 20.37 -3.44 5.00
N ILE A 184 19.83 -3.59 6.22
CA ILE A 184 19.14 -2.52 6.92
C ILE A 184 20.10 -1.62 7.70
N SER A 185 21.30 -2.14 8.09
CA SER A 185 22.22 -1.44 8.96
C SER A 185 23.41 -0.79 8.25
N ASP A 186 23.81 -1.33 7.12
CA ASP A 186 24.91 -0.71 6.37
C ASP A 186 24.31 0.34 5.44
N GLY A 187 24.51 1.60 5.86
CA GLY A 187 24.10 2.76 5.10
C GLY A 187 24.41 2.55 3.63
N LEU A 188 23.37 2.55 2.84
CA LEU A 188 23.48 2.59 1.40
C LEU A 188 24.48 3.72 1.11
N ASN A 189 25.66 3.37 0.63
CA ASN A 189 26.59 4.36 0.10
C ASN A 189 25.98 4.92 -1.18
N TYR A 190 25.05 5.85 -1.02
CA TYR A 190 24.46 6.58 -2.13
C TYR A 190 25.44 7.66 -2.55
N VAL A 191 25.69 7.71 -3.82
CA VAL A 191 26.21 8.92 -4.44
C VAL A 191 25.06 9.94 -4.36
N GLU A 192 25.28 11.05 -3.68
CA GLU A 192 24.29 12.10 -3.43
C GLU A 192 23.67 12.68 -4.72
N ASP A 193 24.26 12.42 -5.88
CA ASP A 193 23.87 12.95 -7.19
C ASP A 193 23.03 12.03 -8.07
N CYS A 194 22.44 10.93 -7.57
CA CYS A 194 21.47 10.15 -8.34
C CYS A 194 20.11 10.84 -8.34
N GLU A 195 19.94 11.85 -9.16
CA GLU A 195 18.73 12.68 -9.23
C GLU A 195 17.55 12.05 -9.97
N ASP A 196 17.70 10.91 -10.63
CA ASP A 196 16.67 10.37 -11.52
C ASP A 196 15.78 9.31 -10.85
N VAL A 197 14.89 9.75 -9.96
CA VAL A 197 13.84 8.90 -9.38
C VAL A 197 12.96 8.27 -10.46
N GLU A 198 12.72 8.96 -11.56
CA GLU A 198 11.85 8.48 -12.64
C GLU A 198 12.52 7.33 -13.42
N ALA A 199 13.83 7.32 -13.54
CA ALA A 199 14.56 6.18 -14.12
C ALA A 199 14.39 4.92 -13.25
N TYR A 200 14.47 5.05 -11.93
CA TYR A 200 14.21 3.93 -11.01
C TYR A 200 12.75 3.48 -11.06
N LYS A 201 11.78 4.39 -11.14
CA LYS A 201 10.36 4.03 -11.27
C LYS A 201 10.09 3.27 -12.57
N ARG A 202 10.70 3.70 -13.68
CA ARG A 202 10.63 2.98 -14.95
C ARG A 202 11.20 1.57 -14.85
N VAL A 203 12.38 1.43 -14.28
CA VAL A 203 13.03 0.11 -14.10
C VAL A 203 12.23 -0.77 -13.14
N PHE A 204 11.64 -0.18 -12.11
CA PHE A 204 10.75 -0.88 -11.18
C PHE A 204 9.51 -1.46 -11.90
N GLU A 205 8.89 -0.70 -12.82
CA GLU A 205 7.82 -1.21 -13.68
C GLU A 205 8.32 -2.36 -14.57
N MET A 206 9.51 -2.24 -15.17
CA MET A 206 10.10 -3.28 -16.01
C MET A 206 10.36 -4.59 -15.23
N ILE A 207 10.69 -4.52 -13.94
CA ILE A 207 10.84 -5.71 -13.07
C ILE A 207 9.48 -6.42 -12.93
N PHE A 208 8.39 -5.71 -12.68
CA PHE A 208 7.06 -6.31 -12.63
C PHE A 208 6.66 -6.93 -13.97
N ASP A 209 7.02 -6.29 -15.08
CA ASP A 209 6.76 -6.81 -16.42
C ASP A 209 7.56 -8.09 -16.71
N ALA A 210 8.84 -8.12 -16.35
CA ALA A 210 9.70 -9.30 -16.51
C ALA A 210 9.18 -10.51 -15.70
N LEU A 211 8.55 -10.25 -14.56
CA LEU A 211 7.96 -11.27 -13.67
C LEU A 211 6.48 -11.59 -14.01
N GLY A 212 5.96 -11.06 -15.14
CA GLY A 212 4.57 -11.31 -15.57
C GLY A 212 3.51 -10.64 -14.73
N GLN A 213 3.87 -9.59 -13.96
CA GLN A 213 2.99 -8.92 -13.00
C GLN A 213 2.62 -7.48 -13.39
N SER A 214 2.65 -7.16 -14.69
CA SER A 214 2.30 -5.82 -15.22
C SER A 214 0.90 -5.36 -14.83
N GLN A 215 -0.07 -6.30 -14.75
CA GLN A 215 -1.44 -5.97 -14.37
C GLN A 215 -1.53 -5.52 -12.91
N HIS A 216 -0.79 -6.18 -12.03
CA HIS A 216 -0.72 -5.80 -10.62
C HIS A 216 -0.10 -4.40 -10.47
N TYR A 217 1.01 -4.12 -11.16
CA TYR A 217 1.64 -2.81 -11.17
C TYR A 217 0.65 -1.70 -11.60
N LYS A 218 -0.03 -1.90 -12.74
CA LYS A 218 -1.03 -0.96 -13.26
C LYS A 218 -2.20 -0.73 -12.30
N MET A 219 -2.67 -1.78 -11.65
CA MET A 219 -3.72 -1.68 -10.64
C MET A 219 -3.28 -0.80 -9.46
N MET A 220 -2.07 -1.01 -8.95
CA MET A 220 -1.56 -0.30 -7.79
C MET A 220 -1.18 1.16 -8.09
N THR A 221 -0.71 1.44 -9.31
CA THR A 221 -0.38 2.82 -9.75
C THR A 221 -1.59 3.60 -10.26
N GLY A 222 -2.75 2.97 -10.39
CA GLY A 222 -3.98 3.60 -10.89
C GLY A 222 -3.98 3.82 -12.41
N GLN A 223 -3.06 3.21 -13.13
CA GLN A 223 -3.04 3.19 -14.60
C GLN A 223 -4.15 2.23 -15.09
N ARG A 224 -5.37 2.75 -15.22
CA ARG A 224 -6.46 1.97 -15.82
C ARG A 224 -6.14 1.68 -17.27
N THR A 225 -6.02 0.43 -17.63
CA THR A 225 -6.07 0.00 -19.03
C THR A 225 -7.41 0.50 -19.59
N LYS A 226 -7.38 1.44 -20.54
CA LYS A 226 -8.57 1.73 -21.33
C LYS A 226 -8.90 0.43 -22.06
N ALA A 227 -10.02 -0.19 -21.69
CA ALA A 227 -10.60 -1.31 -22.42
C ALA A 227 -11.08 -0.82 -23.77
#